data_d82e87a728d87d28ea14096668bf9877
#
_entry.id   d82e87a728d87d28ea14096668bf9877
#
_cell.length_a   1.000
_cell.length_b   1.000
_cell.length_c   1.000
_cell.angle_alpha   90.00
_cell.angle_beta   90.00
_cell.angle_gamma   90.00
#
_symmetry.space_group_name_H-M   'P 1'
#
loop_
_entity.id
_entity.type
_entity.pdbx_description
1 polymer ?
#
loop_
_entity_poly.entity_id
_entity_poly.type
_entity_poly.pdbx_seq_one_letter_code
_entity_poly.pdbx_strand_id
1 'polypeptide(L)'
;MHASVVLDHGIDLMLGVNPFVPYNAKRAGRPPEGMDKLAEGGLPVVLSQTFRTLLQSRMRVGLEKYAERYPDVDQVVFEPNEDDEEMFYTNVFSYSSRQRVCEHAFRSTLGDLRRRRAELAPVLARHGLALRDEVLDDPGASIMDGLGLAPRATETTARLRRALDDVDALVRDRKPNRRRASRRR
;
A
#
# COMPACT_ATOMS: atom_id res chain seq x y z
N MET A 1 -4.84 12.77 -18.02
CA MET A 1 -4.95 13.35 -16.67
C MET A 1 -5.48 14.76 -16.84
N HIS A 2 -6.57 15.12 -16.15
CA HIS A 2 -7.21 16.44 -16.28
C HIS A 2 -7.01 17.29 -15.01
N ALA A 3 -5.87 17.09 -14.34
CA ALA A 3 -5.55 17.84 -13.11
C ALA A 3 -5.44 19.37 -13.37
N SER A 4 -5.09 19.77 -14.61
CA SER A 4 -5.05 21.20 -14.99
C SER A 4 -6.35 21.94 -14.72
N VAL A 5 -7.51 21.28 -14.89
CA VAL A 5 -8.80 21.90 -14.61
C VAL A 5 -8.93 22.32 -13.14
N VAL A 6 -8.43 21.48 -12.22
CA VAL A 6 -8.46 21.79 -10.77
C VAL A 6 -7.36 22.79 -10.41
N LEU A 7 -6.19 22.66 -11.00
CA LEU A 7 -5.05 23.57 -10.80
C LEU A 7 -5.37 25.01 -11.25
N ASP A 8 -6.09 25.16 -12.36
CA ASP A 8 -6.54 26.48 -12.86
C ASP A 8 -7.55 27.17 -11.90
N HIS A 9 -8.12 26.44 -10.92
CA HIS A 9 -9.01 26.99 -9.89
C HIS A 9 -8.30 27.47 -8.62
N GLY A 10 -6.97 27.48 -8.59
CA GLY A 10 -6.19 28.07 -7.48
C GLY A 10 -6.18 27.20 -6.23
N ILE A 11 -5.90 25.92 -6.37
CA ILE A 11 -5.62 25.02 -5.24
C ILE A 11 -4.15 25.12 -4.83
N ASP A 12 -3.86 24.91 -3.55
CA ASP A 12 -2.52 24.96 -2.99
C ASP A 12 -1.87 23.57 -2.86
N LEU A 13 -2.69 22.51 -2.81
CA LEU A 13 -2.23 21.12 -2.69
C LEU A 13 -3.00 20.20 -3.63
N MET A 14 -2.28 19.39 -4.39
CA MET A 14 -2.82 18.32 -5.21
C MET A 14 -2.37 16.96 -4.67
N LEU A 15 -3.31 16.14 -4.21
CA LEU A 15 -3.08 14.74 -3.86
C LEU A 15 -3.53 13.86 -5.02
N GLY A 16 -2.58 13.21 -5.68
CA GLY A 16 -2.84 12.30 -6.79
C GLY A 16 -2.72 10.84 -6.38
N VAL A 17 -3.55 9.96 -6.95
CA VAL A 17 -3.42 8.51 -6.81
C VAL A 17 -3.30 7.91 -8.20
N ASN A 18 -2.21 7.18 -8.45
CA ASN A 18 -2.02 6.43 -9.69
C ASN A 18 -1.87 4.93 -9.40
N PRO A 19 -2.91 4.13 -9.64
CA PRO A 19 -2.84 2.68 -9.43
C PRO A 19 -2.16 1.92 -10.58
N PHE A 20 -1.81 2.60 -11.69
CA PHE A 20 -1.33 1.96 -12.92
C PHE A 20 0.17 2.15 -13.11
N VAL A 21 0.96 1.54 -12.24
CA VAL A 21 2.41 1.53 -12.37
C VAL A 21 2.83 0.28 -13.15
N PRO A 22 3.78 0.40 -14.12
CA PRO A 22 4.34 -0.77 -14.80
C PRO A 22 5.15 -1.62 -13.83
N TYR A 23 5.07 -2.94 -14.00
CA TYR A 23 5.84 -3.87 -13.18
C TYR A 23 7.31 -3.93 -13.63
N ASN A 24 8.22 -3.90 -12.68
CA ASN A 24 9.67 -3.97 -12.92
C ASN A 24 10.28 -5.20 -12.24
N ALA A 25 10.38 -6.30 -12.98
CA ALA A 25 10.93 -7.56 -12.49
C ALA A 25 12.37 -7.46 -11.95
N LYS A 26 13.18 -6.51 -12.45
CA LYS A 26 14.56 -6.29 -11.98
C LYS A 26 14.61 -5.74 -10.55
N ARG A 27 13.66 -4.88 -10.19
CA ARG A 27 13.55 -4.33 -8.82
C ARG A 27 13.02 -5.34 -7.82
N ALA A 28 12.22 -6.29 -8.27
CA ALA A 28 11.70 -7.38 -7.43
C ALA A 28 12.80 -8.36 -6.95
N GLY A 29 14.07 -8.12 -7.32
CA GLY A 29 15.21 -8.92 -6.88
C GLY A 29 15.19 -10.37 -7.38
N ARG A 30 14.32 -10.66 -8.33
CA ARG A 30 14.21 -11.99 -8.94
C ARG A 30 15.09 -12.10 -10.18
N PRO A 31 15.76 -13.26 -10.36
CA PRO A 31 16.49 -13.55 -11.58
C PRO A 31 15.54 -13.58 -12.80
N PRO A 32 16.06 -13.80 -14.03
CA PRO A 32 15.31 -13.79 -15.29
C PRO A 32 13.98 -14.53 -15.33
N GLU A 33 13.74 -15.43 -14.38
CA GLU A 33 12.46 -16.14 -14.17
C GLU A 33 11.24 -15.21 -13.99
N GLY A 34 11.46 -13.96 -13.51
CA GLY A 34 10.38 -12.96 -13.44
C GLY A 34 10.02 -12.36 -14.80
N MET A 35 10.94 -12.39 -15.77
CA MET A 35 10.66 -12.03 -17.17
C MET A 35 9.86 -13.12 -17.86
N ASP A 36 10.07 -14.37 -17.48
CA ASP A 36 9.32 -15.51 -18.02
C ASP A 36 7.83 -15.40 -17.66
N LYS A 37 7.50 -14.97 -16.44
CA LYS A 37 6.10 -14.74 -16.05
C LYS A 37 5.37 -13.68 -16.90
N LEU A 38 6.06 -12.62 -17.33
CA LEU A 38 5.47 -11.63 -18.25
C LEU A 38 5.26 -12.24 -19.64
N ALA A 39 6.22 -13.06 -20.11
CA ALA A 39 6.12 -13.75 -21.38
C ALA A 39 5.09 -14.91 -21.32
N GLU A 40 5.06 -15.69 -20.24
CA GLU A 40 4.10 -16.77 -20.01
C GLU A 40 2.67 -16.27 -19.85
N GLY A 41 2.48 -15.05 -19.34
CA GLY A 41 1.16 -14.41 -19.21
C GLY A 41 0.49 -14.07 -20.55
N GLY A 42 1.24 -14.22 -21.63
CA GLY A 42 0.75 -14.02 -22.99
C GLY A 42 0.33 -12.57 -23.31
N LEU A 43 -0.37 -12.41 -24.41
CA LEU A 43 -0.76 -11.12 -24.96
C LEU A 43 -1.50 -10.19 -23.94
N PRO A 44 -2.44 -10.67 -23.11
CA PRO A 44 -3.13 -9.80 -22.16
C PRO A 44 -2.20 -9.14 -21.14
N VAL A 45 -1.19 -9.87 -20.64
CA VAL A 45 -0.23 -9.34 -19.67
C VAL A 45 0.71 -8.34 -20.35
N VAL A 46 1.18 -8.64 -21.56
CA VAL A 46 2.02 -7.72 -22.36
C VAL A 46 1.27 -6.42 -22.66
N LEU A 47 0.01 -6.50 -23.10
CA LEU A 47 -0.82 -5.31 -23.35
C LEU A 47 -1.06 -4.51 -22.06
N SER A 48 -1.31 -5.17 -20.95
CA SER A 48 -1.46 -4.51 -19.64
C SER A 48 -0.19 -3.75 -19.26
N GLN A 49 0.98 -4.37 -19.41
CA GLN A 49 2.27 -3.74 -19.14
C GLN A 49 2.52 -2.55 -20.08
N THR A 50 2.27 -2.71 -21.37
CA THR A 50 2.42 -1.63 -22.36
C THR A 50 1.52 -0.44 -22.02
N PHE A 51 0.24 -0.70 -21.70
CA PHE A 51 -0.71 0.34 -21.33
C PHE A 51 -0.27 1.09 -20.06
N ARG A 52 0.17 0.38 -19.04
CA ARG A 52 0.69 0.97 -17.79
C ARG A 52 1.93 1.83 -18.07
N THR A 53 2.85 1.36 -18.92
CA THR A 53 4.05 2.11 -19.30
C THR A 53 3.70 3.41 -20.03
N LEU A 54 2.75 3.36 -20.96
CA LEU A 54 2.27 4.54 -21.65
C LEU A 54 1.61 5.56 -20.72
N LEU A 55 0.75 5.07 -19.80
CA LEU A 55 0.09 5.93 -18.82
C LEU A 55 1.11 6.58 -17.87
N GLN A 56 2.06 5.81 -17.36
CA GLN A 56 3.10 6.30 -16.47
C GLN A 56 3.98 7.35 -17.14
N SER A 57 4.43 7.10 -18.37
CA SER A 57 5.20 8.06 -19.14
C SER A 57 4.44 9.37 -19.34
N ARG A 58 3.18 9.28 -19.77
CA ARG A 58 2.33 10.45 -19.97
C ARG A 58 2.04 11.23 -18.67
N MET A 59 1.89 10.51 -17.57
CA MET A 59 1.66 11.12 -16.27
C MET A 59 2.90 11.87 -15.77
N ARG A 60 4.10 11.28 -15.89
CA ARG A 60 5.36 11.93 -15.50
C ARG A 60 5.55 13.26 -16.25
N VAL A 61 5.41 13.23 -17.58
CA VAL A 61 5.48 14.45 -18.39
C VAL A 61 4.42 15.47 -17.98
N GLY A 62 3.22 15.01 -17.62
CA GLY A 62 2.14 15.89 -17.16
C GLY A 62 2.47 16.55 -15.82
N LEU A 63 3.01 15.80 -14.85
CA LEU A 63 3.41 16.33 -13.55
C LEU A 63 4.56 17.32 -13.63
N GLU A 64 5.58 17.03 -14.46
CA GLU A 64 6.68 17.96 -14.74
C GLU A 64 6.15 19.30 -15.26
N LYS A 65 5.26 19.27 -16.27
CA LYS A 65 4.63 20.48 -16.81
C LYS A 65 3.76 21.21 -15.78
N TYR A 66 3.11 20.49 -14.88
CA TYR A 66 2.34 21.13 -13.80
C TYR A 66 3.26 21.78 -12.76
N ALA A 67 4.39 21.16 -12.43
CA ALA A 67 5.38 21.76 -11.54
C ALA A 67 5.96 23.06 -12.12
N GLU A 68 6.18 23.13 -13.45
CA GLU A 68 6.62 24.34 -14.13
C GLU A 68 5.53 25.44 -14.18
N ARG A 69 4.28 25.03 -14.47
CA ARG A 69 3.17 25.98 -14.67
C ARG A 69 2.58 26.49 -13.37
N TYR A 70 2.61 25.68 -12.31
CA TYR A 70 2.02 25.97 -11.00
C TYR A 70 3.07 25.73 -9.89
N PRO A 71 4.12 26.58 -9.84
CA PRO A 71 5.24 26.38 -8.92
C PRO A 71 4.85 26.52 -7.44
N ASP A 72 3.75 27.22 -7.17
CA ASP A 72 3.25 27.45 -5.81
C ASP A 72 2.33 26.32 -5.31
N VAL A 73 2.04 25.32 -6.16
CA VAL A 73 1.17 24.20 -5.80
C VAL A 73 1.98 22.99 -5.42
N ASP A 74 1.81 22.52 -4.20
CA ASP A 74 2.40 21.26 -3.77
C ASP A 74 1.72 20.05 -4.46
N GLN A 75 2.52 19.17 -5.04
CA GLN A 75 2.04 17.98 -5.76
C GLN A 75 2.55 16.72 -5.09
N VAL A 76 1.65 15.93 -4.51
CA VAL A 76 1.96 14.65 -3.89
C VAL A 76 1.22 13.54 -4.64
N VAL A 77 1.97 12.55 -5.12
CA VAL A 77 1.41 11.40 -5.83
C VAL A 77 1.70 10.12 -5.07
N PHE A 78 0.66 9.31 -4.89
CA PHE A 78 0.73 7.98 -4.32
C PHE A 78 0.62 6.94 -5.42
N GLU A 79 1.56 6.01 -5.44
CA GLU A 79 1.69 4.97 -6.44
C GLU A 79 2.10 3.65 -5.78
N PRO A 80 1.65 2.48 -6.31
CA PRO A 80 2.22 1.19 -5.92
C PRO A 80 3.71 1.15 -6.27
N ASN A 81 4.47 0.33 -5.56
CA ASN A 81 5.85 0.08 -5.94
C ASN A 81 5.93 -0.63 -7.30
N GLU A 82 6.97 -0.36 -8.06
CA GLU A 82 7.20 -1.01 -9.37
C GLU A 82 7.43 -2.54 -9.25
N ASP A 83 7.77 -3.03 -8.07
CA ASP A 83 7.99 -4.46 -7.76
C ASP A 83 6.76 -5.14 -7.12
N ASP A 84 5.61 -4.45 -7.06
CA ASP A 84 4.39 -4.96 -6.46
C ASP A 84 3.66 -5.93 -7.41
N GLU A 85 4.02 -7.21 -7.31
CA GLU A 85 3.40 -8.29 -8.10
C GLU A 85 1.90 -8.43 -7.81
N GLU A 86 1.47 -8.24 -6.57
CA GLU A 86 0.07 -8.42 -6.19
C GLU A 86 -0.81 -7.40 -6.88
N MET A 87 -0.38 -6.14 -6.90
CA MET A 87 -1.09 -5.08 -7.62
C MET A 87 -1.05 -5.24 -9.14
N PHE A 88 0.04 -5.81 -9.68
CA PHE A 88 0.18 -5.98 -11.12
C PHE A 88 -0.65 -7.15 -11.67
N TYR A 89 -0.57 -8.33 -11.04
CA TYR A 89 -1.21 -9.55 -11.53
C TYR A 89 -2.64 -9.76 -11.05
N THR A 90 -3.12 -8.94 -10.11
CA THR A 90 -4.51 -9.06 -9.66
C THR A 90 -5.47 -8.64 -10.76
N ASN A 91 -6.49 -9.47 -10.97
CA ASN A 91 -7.59 -9.14 -11.86
C ASN A 91 -8.46 -8.04 -11.25
N VAL A 92 -8.29 -6.81 -11.74
CA VAL A 92 -9.04 -5.63 -11.28
C VAL A 92 -10.54 -5.71 -11.51
N PHE A 93 -10.98 -6.60 -12.41
CA PHE A 93 -12.40 -6.84 -12.67
C PHE A 93 -13.01 -7.90 -11.73
N SER A 94 -12.20 -8.59 -10.93
CA SER A 94 -12.68 -9.58 -9.98
C SER A 94 -13.26 -8.93 -8.73
N TYR A 95 -14.57 -9.00 -8.58
CA TYR A 95 -15.23 -8.49 -7.38
C TYR A 95 -14.83 -9.24 -6.11
N SER A 96 -14.52 -10.54 -6.21
CA SER A 96 -14.12 -11.36 -5.06
C SER A 96 -12.76 -10.99 -4.48
N SER A 97 -11.84 -10.45 -5.27
CA SER A 97 -10.50 -10.07 -4.83
C SER A 97 -10.40 -8.64 -4.27
N ARG A 98 -11.47 -7.83 -4.40
CA ARG A 98 -11.44 -6.40 -4.04
C ARG A 98 -10.97 -6.11 -2.62
N GLN A 99 -11.46 -6.88 -1.64
CA GLN A 99 -11.10 -6.67 -0.23
C GLN A 99 -9.61 -6.91 0.00
N ARG A 100 -9.07 -8.00 -0.59
CA ARG A 100 -7.64 -8.31 -0.50
C ARG A 100 -6.78 -7.23 -1.16
N VAL A 101 -7.20 -6.76 -2.33
CA VAL A 101 -6.50 -5.68 -3.06
C VAL A 101 -6.52 -4.37 -2.27
N CYS A 102 -7.67 -4.00 -1.70
CA CYS A 102 -7.77 -2.80 -0.87
C CYS A 102 -6.88 -2.89 0.38
N GLU A 103 -6.86 -4.04 1.06
CA GLU A 103 -6.01 -4.26 2.22
C GLU A 103 -4.53 -4.22 1.85
N HIS A 104 -4.15 -4.87 0.74
CA HIS A 104 -2.79 -4.82 0.22
C HIS A 104 -2.36 -3.38 -0.12
N ALA A 105 -3.20 -2.65 -0.87
CA ALA A 105 -2.94 -1.26 -1.23
C ALA A 105 -2.82 -0.35 0.00
N PHE A 106 -3.68 -0.55 1.01
CA PHE A 106 -3.62 0.18 2.27
C PHE A 106 -2.27 -0.04 2.98
N ARG A 107 -1.84 -1.28 3.15
CA ARG A 107 -0.56 -1.62 3.78
C ARG A 107 0.63 -1.11 3.00
N SER A 108 0.60 -1.24 1.68
CA SER A 108 1.64 -0.70 0.79
C SER A 108 1.74 0.82 0.93
N THR A 109 0.61 1.52 0.96
CA THR A 109 0.56 2.97 1.16
C THR A 109 1.06 3.39 2.54
N LEU A 110 0.70 2.67 3.61
CA LEU A 110 1.27 2.92 4.94
C LEU A 110 2.79 2.77 4.94
N GLY A 111 3.30 1.74 4.28
CA GLY A 111 4.74 1.54 4.10
C GLY A 111 5.40 2.68 3.34
N ASP A 112 4.76 3.21 2.31
CA ASP A 112 5.25 4.36 1.55
C ASP A 112 5.24 5.65 2.39
N LEU A 113 4.17 5.92 3.11
CA LEU A 113 4.06 7.06 4.03
C LEU A 113 5.14 7.03 5.12
N ARG A 114 5.45 5.83 5.68
CA ARG A 114 6.55 5.68 6.64
C ARG A 114 7.90 6.04 6.02
N ARG A 115 8.20 5.52 4.84
CA ARG A 115 9.47 5.79 4.14
C ARG A 115 9.61 7.26 3.77
N ARG A 116 8.54 7.89 3.32
CA ARG A 116 8.52 9.29 2.85
C ARG A 116 8.12 10.28 3.95
N ARG A 117 8.03 9.86 5.20
CA ARG A 117 7.58 10.68 6.33
C ARG A 117 8.33 12.02 6.42
N ALA A 118 9.66 11.97 6.34
CA ALA A 118 10.49 13.18 6.43
C ALA A 118 10.26 14.16 5.26
N GLU A 119 9.90 13.66 4.09
CA GLU A 119 9.56 14.44 2.90
C GLU A 119 8.13 15.00 2.99
N LEU A 120 7.16 14.14 3.34
CA LEU A 120 5.73 14.47 3.27
C LEU A 120 5.24 15.29 4.45
N ALA A 121 5.76 15.07 5.66
CA ALA A 121 5.28 15.76 6.85
C ALA A 121 5.35 17.31 6.73
N PRO A 122 6.47 17.92 6.29
CA PRO A 122 6.54 19.37 6.14
C PRO A 122 5.64 19.89 5.00
N VAL A 123 5.45 19.11 3.92
CA VAL A 123 4.55 19.49 2.83
C VAL A 123 3.11 19.53 3.33
N LEU A 124 2.65 18.47 3.97
CA LEU A 124 1.29 18.36 4.49
C LEU A 124 1.00 19.40 5.58
N ALA A 125 2.00 19.68 6.45
CA ALA A 125 1.85 20.67 7.52
C ALA A 125 1.56 22.08 7.00
N ARG A 126 2.12 22.48 5.84
CA ARG A 126 1.80 23.78 5.20
C ARG A 126 0.31 23.91 4.87
N HIS A 127 -0.38 22.79 4.66
CA HIS A 127 -1.80 22.75 4.32
C HIS A 127 -2.68 22.33 5.51
N GLY A 128 -2.16 22.40 6.74
CA GLY A 128 -2.90 22.04 7.96
C GLY A 128 -3.19 20.54 8.10
N LEU A 129 -2.49 19.69 7.35
CA LEU A 129 -2.61 18.25 7.42
C LEU A 129 -1.46 17.64 8.22
N ALA A 130 -1.74 16.58 8.98
CA ALA A 130 -0.74 15.85 9.74
C ALA A 130 -0.84 14.34 9.48
N LEU A 131 0.31 13.68 9.43
CA LEU A 131 0.37 12.23 9.43
C LEU A 131 0.02 11.72 10.84
N ARG A 132 -0.83 10.71 10.92
CA ARG A 132 -1.22 10.08 12.19
C ARG A 132 -0.24 8.97 12.52
N ASP A 133 0.70 9.28 13.41
CA ASP A 133 1.76 8.36 13.80
C ASP A 133 1.21 7.07 14.42
N GLU A 134 0.13 7.17 15.21
CA GLU A 134 -0.53 6.01 15.82
C GLU A 134 -1.01 5.00 14.77
N VAL A 135 -1.46 5.47 13.59
CA VAL A 135 -1.90 4.61 12.48
C VAL A 135 -0.70 4.13 11.66
N LEU A 136 0.26 5.04 11.42
CA LEU A 136 1.44 4.72 10.63
C LEU A 136 2.29 3.63 11.30
N ASP A 137 2.45 3.70 12.62
CA ASP A 137 3.34 2.81 13.36
C ASP A 137 2.62 1.55 13.88
N ASP A 138 1.31 1.43 13.70
CA ASP A 138 0.54 0.24 14.06
C ASP A 138 0.75 -0.89 13.03
N PRO A 139 1.39 -2.01 13.42
CA PRO A 139 1.58 -3.15 12.53
C PRO A 139 0.27 -3.92 12.25
N GLY A 140 -0.74 -3.72 13.09
CA GLY A 140 -2.06 -4.34 12.97
C GLY A 140 -3.07 -3.51 12.18
N ALA A 141 -2.72 -2.28 11.80
CA ALA A 141 -3.63 -1.39 11.09
C ALA A 141 -4.19 -2.02 9.82
N SER A 142 -5.50 -1.95 9.65
CA SER A 142 -6.25 -2.48 8.51
C SER A 142 -7.19 -1.41 7.95
N ILE A 143 -7.43 -1.46 6.65
CA ILE A 143 -8.44 -0.61 6.01
C ILE A 143 -9.83 -0.84 6.61
N MET A 144 -10.09 -2.05 7.13
CA MET A 144 -11.37 -2.41 7.72
C MET A 144 -11.65 -1.63 9.01
N ASP A 145 -10.61 -1.28 9.77
CA ASP A 145 -10.72 -0.47 10.99
C ASP A 145 -11.23 0.95 10.66
N GLY A 146 -10.70 1.54 9.60
CA GLY A 146 -11.12 2.86 9.11
C GLY A 146 -12.54 2.89 8.55
N LEU A 147 -13.05 1.75 8.07
CA LEU A 147 -14.39 1.62 7.53
C LEU A 147 -15.42 1.22 8.58
N GLY A 148 -15.01 0.94 9.82
CA GLY A 148 -15.90 0.44 10.88
C GLY A 148 -16.53 -0.92 10.56
N LEU A 149 -15.93 -1.67 9.63
CA LEU A 149 -16.41 -2.98 9.21
C LEU A 149 -15.69 -4.05 10.02
N ALA A 150 -16.44 -4.77 10.85
CA ALA A 150 -15.90 -5.97 11.46
C ALA A 150 -15.45 -6.96 10.36
N PRO A 151 -14.26 -7.56 10.48
CA PRO A 151 -13.83 -8.59 9.52
C PRO A 151 -14.90 -9.68 9.50
N ARG A 152 -15.43 -9.99 8.30
CA ARG A 152 -16.36 -11.11 8.14
C ARG A 152 -15.58 -12.40 8.42
N ALA A 153 -15.61 -12.84 9.65
CA ALA A 153 -15.09 -14.14 10.01
C ALA A 153 -15.98 -15.20 9.36
N THR A 154 -15.43 -15.92 8.39
CA THR A 154 -16.05 -17.18 7.96
C THR A 154 -15.99 -18.16 9.14
N GLU A 155 -16.87 -19.16 9.18
CA GLU A 155 -16.81 -20.17 10.24
C GLU A 155 -15.42 -20.81 10.35
N THR A 156 -14.73 -21.00 9.22
CA THR A 156 -13.36 -21.51 9.15
C THR A 156 -12.36 -20.58 9.82
N THR A 157 -12.42 -19.27 9.56
CA THR A 157 -11.52 -18.28 10.17
C THR A 157 -11.81 -18.09 11.64
N ALA A 158 -13.08 -18.20 12.05
CA ALA A 158 -13.45 -18.17 13.47
C ALA A 158 -12.96 -19.41 14.23
N ARG A 159 -12.96 -20.59 13.60
CA ARG A 159 -12.35 -21.82 14.15
C ARG A 159 -10.84 -21.70 14.26
N LEU A 160 -10.18 -21.20 13.23
CA LEU A 160 -8.73 -20.98 13.24
C LEU A 160 -8.33 -20.00 14.35
N ARG A 161 -9.05 -18.87 14.49
CA ARG A 161 -8.78 -17.90 15.55
C ARG A 161 -8.91 -18.53 16.92
N ARG A 162 -9.97 -19.29 17.19
CA ARG A 162 -10.14 -20.03 18.46
C ARG A 162 -8.99 -20.99 18.73
N ALA A 163 -8.58 -21.76 17.71
CA ALA A 163 -7.46 -22.68 17.84
C ALA A 163 -6.13 -21.95 18.14
N LEU A 164 -5.89 -20.79 17.54
CA LEU A 164 -4.71 -19.97 17.81
C LEU A 164 -4.76 -19.37 19.23
N ASP A 165 -5.91 -18.89 19.67
CA ASP A 165 -6.11 -18.38 21.03
C ASP A 165 -5.88 -19.49 22.08
N ASP A 166 -6.33 -20.71 21.82
CA ASP A 166 -6.08 -21.88 22.67
C ASP A 166 -4.59 -22.24 22.74
N VAL A 167 -3.87 -22.19 21.61
CA VAL A 167 -2.41 -22.41 21.55
C VAL A 167 -1.69 -21.30 22.32
N ASP A 168 -2.09 -20.04 22.17
CA ASP A 168 -1.47 -18.92 22.88
C ASP A 168 -1.68 -19.03 24.41
N ALA A 169 -2.86 -19.47 24.84
CA ALA A 169 -3.15 -19.78 26.25
C ALA A 169 -2.24 -20.89 26.80
N LEU A 170 -2.07 -21.97 26.03
CA LEU A 170 -1.19 -23.09 26.42
C LEU A 170 0.29 -22.67 26.50
N VAL A 171 0.73 -21.79 25.59
CA VAL A 171 2.11 -21.25 25.59
C VAL A 171 2.35 -20.33 26.78
N ARG A 172 1.35 -19.54 27.17
CA ARG A 172 1.43 -18.67 28.35
C ARG A 172 1.48 -19.49 29.65
N ASP A 173 0.69 -20.52 29.76
CA ASP A 173 0.70 -21.42 30.92
C ASP A 173 2.03 -22.21 31.06
N ARG A 174 2.69 -22.53 29.94
CA ARG A 174 3.99 -23.22 29.92
C ARG A 174 5.19 -22.32 30.24
N LYS A 175 5.07 -21.00 30.30
CA LYS A 175 6.19 -20.15 30.73
C LYS A 175 6.43 -20.39 32.23
N PRO A 176 7.55 -21.03 32.64
CA PRO A 176 7.82 -21.31 34.04
C PRO A 176 7.94 -19.98 34.78
N ASN A 177 7.21 -19.88 35.91
CA ASN A 177 7.18 -18.75 36.79
C ASN A 177 8.58 -18.53 37.41
N ARG A 178 9.47 -17.82 36.73
CA ARG A 178 10.85 -17.52 37.15
C ARG A 178 10.94 -16.63 38.39
N ARG A 179 9.82 -16.27 39.03
CA ARG A 179 9.79 -15.37 40.19
C ARG A 179 9.80 -16.09 41.55
N ARG A 180 9.86 -17.44 41.63
CA ARG A 180 9.90 -18.15 42.90
C ARG A 180 11.26 -18.65 43.38
N ALA A 181 12.34 -18.45 42.58
CA ALA A 181 13.67 -18.97 42.91
C ALA A 181 14.59 -17.99 43.67
N SER A 182 14.18 -16.74 43.96
CA SER A 182 15.04 -15.73 44.62
C SER A 182 14.70 -15.39 46.08
N ARG A 183 13.94 -16.25 46.79
CA ARG A 183 13.62 -16.03 48.22
C ARG A 183 14.01 -17.23 49.08
N ARG A 184 15.11 -17.88 48.82
CA ARG A 184 15.78 -18.79 49.77
C ARG A 184 17.30 -18.68 49.62
N ARG A 185 17.88 -17.62 50.17
CA ARG A 185 19.18 -17.55 50.79
C ARG A 185 19.18 -16.38 51.75
#